data_5705890d2d9d0a7a2afdaf070d8c547c
#
_entry.id   5705890d2d9d0a7a2afdaf070d8c547c
#
_cell.length_a   1.000
_cell.length_b   1.000
_cell.length_c   1.000
_cell.angle_alpha   90.00
_cell.angle_beta   90.00
_cell.angle_gamma   90.00
#
_symmetry.space_group_name_H-M   'P 1'
#
loop_
_entity.id
_entity.type
_entity.pdbx_description
1 polymer ?
#
loop_
_entity_poly.entity_id
_entity_poly.type
_entity_poly.pdbx_seq_one_letter_code
_entity_poly.pdbx_strand_id
1 'polypeptide(L)'
;DHYVFTDINELDITNRDVLHTFVNKEQIDIIVNCAAYTNVDKAEEDERTANLVNNVAVGYLAEGAKSVGATLIHVSTDYVFSGKNNVPYTEHDMTEPIGIYGETKLAGEKAIVASGCNYIILRTAWLYSVWGKNFLKTMLKLTKERESLNVVFDQIGTPTYAGDLADAIGWIIDHRMIDQKDIYHFTNEGVCAWYDFAVAIGKLSENMCNIRPVHSNEYSSKVKRPHYSVLDKVKFREIFG
;
A
#
# COMPACT_ATOMS: atom_id res chain seq x y z
N ASP A 1 2.71 -21.24 -15.15
CA ASP A 1 1.76 -20.11 -15.07
C ASP A 1 2.13 -19.07 -16.15
N HIS A 2 1.15 -18.40 -16.70
CA HIS A 2 1.34 -17.34 -17.69
C HIS A 2 1.02 -15.99 -17.05
N TYR A 3 2.03 -15.09 -17.00
CA TYR A 3 1.86 -13.74 -16.44
C TYR A 3 1.74 -12.71 -17.56
N VAL A 4 0.74 -11.85 -17.47
CA VAL A 4 0.58 -10.67 -18.34
C VAL A 4 0.82 -9.43 -17.51
N PHE A 5 1.88 -8.70 -17.79
CA PHE A 5 2.18 -7.44 -17.10
C PHE A 5 1.64 -6.28 -17.93
N THR A 6 0.95 -5.37 -17.25
CA THR A 6 0.38 -4.17 -17.87
C THR A 6 0.68 -2.93 -17.03
N ASP A 7 0.84 -1.80 -17.70
CA ASP A 7 0.87 -0.47 -17.10
C ASP A 7 -0.19 0.39 -17.80
N ILE A 8 -0.35 1.63 -17.42
CA ILE A 8 -1.37 2.55 -17.95
C ILE A 8 -1.36 2.67 -19.48
N ASN A 9 -0.18 2.51 -20.10
CA ASN A 9 -0.05 2.56 -21.56
C ASN A 9 -0.64 1.35 -22.29
N GLU A 10 -0.62 0.17 -21.64
CA GLU A 10 -1.15 -1.08 -22.18
C GLU A 10 -2.60 -1.29 -21.75
N LEU A 11 -2.93 -0.92 -20.52
CA LEU A 11 -4.25 -1.11 -19.93
C LEU A 11 -4.59 0.01 -18.93
N ASP A 12 -5.33 1.01 -19.38
CA ASP A 12 -5.89 2.01 -18.48
C ASP A 12 -7.05 1.40 -17.69
N ILE A 13 -6.82 1.08 -16.43
CA ILE A 13 -7.83 0.49 -15.52
C ILE A 13 -9.01 1.43 -15.25
N THR A 14 -8.90 2.73 -15.54
CA THR A 14 -9.99 3.69 -15.41
C THR A 14 -10.99 3.63 -16.55
N ASN A 15 -10.63 2.94 -17.64
CA ASN A 15 -11.53 2.66 -18.76
C ASN A 15 -12.19 1.27 -18.60
N ARG A 16 -13.42 1.29 -18.07
CA ARG A 16 -14.18 0.08 -17.75
C ARG A 16 -14.31 -0.90 -18.91
N ASP A 17 -14.63 -0.40 -20.10
CA ASP A 17 -14.93 -1.26 -21.26
C ASP A 17 -13.65 -1.92 -21.80
N VAL A 18 -12.55 -1.17 -21.86
CA VAL A 18 -11.24 -1.70 -22.25
C VAL A 18 -10.77 -2.77 -21.25
N LEU A 19 -10.90 -2.49 -19.96
CA LEU A 19 -10.54 -3.44 -18.91
C LEU A 19 -11.35 -4.75 -19.01
N HIS A 20 -12.68 -4.66 -19.13
CA HIS A 20 -13.54 -5.83 -19.24
C HIS A 20 -13.24 -6.65 -20.51
N THR A 21 -13.01 -5.96 -21.63
CA THR A 21 -12.62 -6.63 -22.89
C THR A 21 -11.30 -7.37 -22.71
N PHE A 22 -10.31 -6.74 -22.07
CA PHE A 22 -9.00 -7.34 -21.81
C PHE A 22 -9.12 -8.59 -20.93
N VAL A 23 -9.76 -8.49 -19.78
CA VAL A 23 -9.90 -9.60 -18.82
C VAL A 23 -10.59 -10.81 -19.46
N ASN A 24 -11.65 -10.56 -20.26
CA ASN A 24 -12.37 -11.63 -20.96
C ASN A 24 -11.51 -12.26 -22.07
N LYS A 25 -10.81 -11.45 -22.86
CA LYS A 25 -10.01 -11.92 -24.00
C LYS A 25 -8.83 -12.78 -23.53
N GLU A 26 -8.12 -12.34 -22.49
CA GLU A 26 -6.95 -13.01 -21.96
C GLU A 26 -7.30 -14.18 -21.01
N GLN A 27 -8.60 -14.41 -20.72
CA GLN A 27 -9.08 -15.46 -19.81
C GLN A 27 -8.35 -15.48 -18.47
N ILE A 28 -8.32 -14.33 -17.81
CA ILE A 28 -7.58 -14.10 -16.58
C ILE A 28 -8.17 -14.90 -15.41
N ASP A 29 -7.36 -15.67 -14.71
CA ASP A 29 -7.72 -16.39 -13.48
C ASP A 29 -7.47 -15.56 -12.22
N ILE A 30 -6.43 -14.71 -12.25
CA ILE A 30 -6.02 -13.89 -11.12
C ILE A 30 -5.64 -12.50 -11.61
N ILE A 31 -6.20 -11.47 -10.97
CA ILE A 31 -5.80 -10.08 -11.16
C ILE A 31 -5.01 -9.64 -9.93
N VAL A 32 -3.76 -9.20 -10.11
CA VAL A 32 -2.98 -8.56 -9.05
C VAL A 32 -2.96 -7.06 -9.28
N ASN A 33 -3.72 -6.32 -8.49
CA ASN A 33 -3.80 -4.87 -8.59
C ASN A 33 -2.79 -4.16 -7.69
N CYS A 34 -1.70 -3.70 -8.28
CA CYS A 34 -0.69 -2.83 -7.67
C CYS A 34 -0.86 -1.35 -8.08
N ALA A 35 -1.78 -1.04 -9.00
CA ALA A 35 -2.01 0.32 -9.45
C ALA A 35 -2.72 1.14 -8.37
N ALA A 36 -2.19 2.32 -8.07
CA ALA A 36 -2.78 3.24 -7.10
C ALA A 36 -2.29 4.67 -7.30
N TYR A 37 -3.10 5.63 -6.90
CA TYR A 37 -2.68 7.01 -6.67
C TYR A 37 -2.07 7.10 -5.27
N THR A 38 -0.74 7.10 -5.17
CA THR A 38 -0.01 6.93 -3.89
C THR A 38 0.57 8.22 -3.31
N ASN A 39 0.45 9.36 -4.01
CA ASN A 39 0.94 10.63 -3.51
C ASN A 39 -0.04 11.22 -2.49
N VAL A 40 0.21 10.96 -1.20
CA VAL A 40 -0.66 11.36 -0.07
C VAL A 40 -0.91 12.88 -0.05
N ASP A 41 0.16 13.69 -0.19
CA ASP A 41 0.03 15.15 -0.15
C ASP A 41 -0.75 15.69 -1.38
N LYS A 42 -0.54 15.11 -2.55
CA LYS A 42 -1.19 15.51 -3.79
C LYS A 42 -2.65 15.03 -3.88
N ALA A 43 -3.01 13.97 -3.17
CA ALA A 43 -4.38 13.47 -3.12
C ALA A 43 -5.35 14.51 -2.54
N GLU A 44 -4.90 15.32 -1.57
CA GLU A 44 -5.72 16.43 -1.01
C GLU A 44 -6.01 17.55 -2.03
N GLU A 45 -5.14 17.70 -3.04
CA GLU A 45 -5.29 18.71 -4.10
C GLU A 45 -6.00 18.14 -5.34
N ASP A 46 -5.95 16.81 -5.52
CA ASP A 46 -6.48 16.10 -6.70
C ASP A 46 -7.32 14.87 -6.27
N GLU A 47 -8.32 15.13 -5.42
CA GLU A 47 -9.27 14.13 -4.92
C GLU A 47 -9.94 13.36 -6.07
N ARG A 48 -10.28 14.07 -7.17
CA ARG A 48 -10.96 13.45 -8.32
C ARG A 48 -10.13 12.31 -8.93
N THR A 49 -8.85 12.54 -9.19
CA THR A 49 -7.97 11.51 -9.77
C THR A 49 -7.67 10.43 -8.74
N ALA A 50 -7.45 10.81 -7.47
CA ALA A 50 -7.25 9.83 -6.40
C ALA A 50 -8.45 8.89 -6.27
N ASN A 51 -9.69 9.44 -6.24
CA ASN A 51 -10.90 8.63 -6.19
C ASN A 51 -11.11 7.79 -7.46
N LEU A 52 -10.83 8.34 -8.65
CA LEU A 52 -10.95 7.60 -9.90
C LEU A 52 -10.06 6.35 -9.89
N VAL A 53 -8.79 6.48 -9.49
CA VAL A 53 -7.82 5.37 -9.53
C VAL A 53 -7.99 4.42 -8.34
N ASN A 54 -8.13 4.96 -7.11
CA ASN A 54 -8.13 4.16 -5.89
C ASN A 54 -9.49 3.53 -5.55
N ASN A 55 -10.58 4.05 -6.12
CA ASN A 55 -11.94 3.59 -5.84
C ASN A 55 -12.64 3.10 -7.10
N VAL A 56 -12.94 4.01 -8.05
CA VAL A 56 -13.78 3.68 -9.22
C VAL A 56 -13.14 2.60 -10.09
N ALA A 57 -11.86 2.75 -10.44
CA ALA A 57 -11.13 1.75 -11.23
C ALA A 57 -10.98 0.41 -10.50
N VAL A 58 -10.83 0.44 -9.16
CA VAL A 58 -10.80 -0.77 -8.33
C VAL A 58 -12.16 -1.50 -8.39
N GLY A 59 -13.27 -0.75 -8.41
CA GLY A 59 -14.60 -1.31 -8.66
C GLY A 59 -14.71 -2.01 -10.02
N TYR A 60 -14.15 -1.40 -11.07
CA TYR A 60 -14.13 -2.02 -12.42
C TYR A 60 -13.29 -3.30 -12.46
N LEU A 61 -12.14 -3.32 -11.75
CA LEU A 61 -11.33 -4.54 -11.61
C LEU A 61 -12.11 -5.65 -10.90
N ALA A 62 -12.85 -5.33 -9.86
CA ALA A 62 -13.66 -6.29 -9.12
C ALA A 62 -14.85 -6.82 -9.96
N GLU A 63 -15.49 -5.96 -10.74
CA GLU A 63 -16.52 -6.35 -11.71
C GLU A 63 -15.94 -7.26 -12.81
N GLY A 64 -14.77 -6.90 -13.36
CA GLY A 64 -14.06 -7.70 -14.35
C GLY A 64 -13.68 -9.07 -13.80
N ALA A 65 -13.08 -9.13 -12.61
CA ALA A 65 -12.75 -10.38 -11.94
C ALA A 65 -13.99 -11.27 -11.76
N LYS A 66 -15.10 -10.70 -11.28
CA LYS A 66 -16.36 -11.43 -11.10
C LYS A 66 -16.89 -12.00 -12.42
N SER A 67 -16.79 -11.24 -13.51
CA SER A 67 -17.37 -11.65 -14.82
C SER A 67 -16.73 -12.90 -15.40
N VAL A 68 -15.47 -13.19 -15.05
CA VAL A 68 -14.71 -14.37 -15.52
C VAL A 68 -14.43 -15.39 -14.40
N GLY A 69 -14.90 -15.14 -13.18
CA GLY A 69 -14.64 -16.01 -12.02
C GLY A 69 -13.21 -15.92 -11.48
N ALA A 70 -12.48 -14.85 -11.82
CA ALA A 70 -11.13 -14.62 -11.34
C ALA A 70 -11.09 -14.15 -9.88
N THR A 71 -9.93 -14.33 -9.23
CA THR A 71 -9.63 -13.76 -7.91
C THR A 71 -8.88 -12.44 -8.06
N LEU A 72 -9.35 -11.39 -7.35
CA LEU A 72 -8.67 -10.09 -7.28
C LEU A 72 -7.79 -10.02 -6.02
N ILE A 73 -6.46 -9.98 -6.21
CA ILE A 73 -5.51 -9.65 -5.15
C ILE A 73 -5.24 -8.15 -5.21
N HIS A 74 -5.60 -7.40 -4.16
CA HIS A 74 -5.51 -5.94 -4.15
C HIS A 74 -4.59 -5.44 -3.03
N VAL A 75 -3.59 -4.62 -3.39
CA VAL A 75 -2.71 -3.96 -2.42
C VAL A 75 -3.39 -2.71 -1.88
N SER A 76 -3.65 -2.69 -0.57
CA SER A 76 -4.22 -1.56 0.18
C SER A 76 -3.19 -0.97 1.16
N THR A 77 -3.65 -0.21 2.15
CA THR A 77 -2.80 0.64 2.99
C THR A 77 -3.23 0.68 4.45
N ASP A 78 -2.27 0.95 5.33
CA ASP A 78 -2.46 1.31 6.74
C ASP A 78 -3.21 2.65 6.94
N TYR A 79 -3.23 3.55 5.93
CA TYR A 79 -3.95 4.83 5.97
C TYR A 79 -5.47 4.70 6.04
N VAL A 80 -6.02 3.49 5.98
CA VAL A 80 -7.45 3.25 6.28
C VAL A 80 -7.79 3.43 7.76
N PHE A 81 -6.77 3.49 8.63
CA PHE A 81 -6.92 3.67 10.08
C PHE A 81 -6.64 5.10 10.52
N SER A 82 -7.20 5.50 11.68
CA SER A 82 -7.08 6.87 12.22
C SER A 82 -5.68 7.22 12.77
N GLY A 83 -4.87 6.22 13.07
CA GLY A 83 -3.56 6.43 13.69
C GLY A 83 -3.61 6.81 15.18
N LYS A 84 -4.76 6.67 15.85
CA LYS A 84 -4.94 7.01 17.27
C LYS A 84 -4.73 5.83 18.22
N ASN A 85 -4.49 4.63 17.68
CA ASN A 85 -4.25 3.44 18.48
C ASN A 85 -2.84 3.45 19.12
N ASN A 86 -2.61 2.59 20.09
CA ASN A 86 -1.31 2.36 20.75
C ASN A 86 -0.92 0.88 20.80
N VAL A 87 -1.70 0.04 20.13
CA VAL A 87 -1.42 -1.38 19.88
C VAL A 87 -1.59 -1.64 18.39
N PRO A 88 -0.97 -2.71 17.82
CA PRO A 88 -1.10 -3.01 16.40
C PRO A 88 -2.58 -3.13 15.97
N TYR A 89 -2.90 -2.52 14.83
CA TYR A 89 -4.22 -2.64 14.22
C TYR A 89 -4.43 -4.04 13.68
N THR A 90 -5.56 -4.65 14.03
CA THR A 90 -6.05 -5.88 13.43
C THR A 90 -6.97 -5.58 12.25
N GLU A 91 -7.27 -6.59 11.43
CA GLU A 91 -8.19 -6.44 10.29
C GLU A 91 -9.63 -6.13 10.71
N HIS A 92 -9.97 -6.40 12.00
CA HIS A 92 -11.28 -6.15 12.60
C HIS A 92 -11.43 -4.77 13.23
N ASP A 93 -10.33 -4.03 13.36
CA ASP A 93 -10.37 -2.68 13.91
C ASP A 93 -11.15 -1.74 12.99
N MET A 94 -11.83 -0.76 13.62
CA MET A 94 -12.63 0.22 12.89
C MET A 94 -11.73 1.08 11.99
N THR A 95 -12.06 1.13 10.71
CA THR A 95 -11.42 2.02 9.75
C THR A 95 -11.95 3.44 9.88
N GLU A 96 -11.05 4.40 10.04
CA GLU A 96 -11.34 5.84 10.19
C GLU A 96 -10.20 6.64 9.52
N PRO A 97 -10.14 6.67 8.17
CA PRO A 97 -9.07 7.38 7.47
C PRO A 97 -9.10 8.88 7.78
N ILE A 98 -7.93 9.51 7.79
CA ILE A 98 -7.76 10.93 8.17
C ILE A 98 -7.40 11.85 6.99
N GLY A 99 -7.50 11.37 5.76
CA GLY A 99 -7.23 12.14 4.54
C GLY A 99 -7.66 11.41 3.28
N ILE A 100 -7.71 12.16 2.18
CA ILE A 100 -8.25 11.72 0.88
C ILE A 100 -7.60 10.42 0.36
N TYR A 101 -6.28 10.27 0.54
CA TYR A 101 -5.61 9.03 0.16
C TYR A 101 -6.20 7.80 0.87
N GLY A 102 -6.31 7.85 2.19
CA GLY A 102 -6.88 6.77 2.99
C GLY A 102 -8.35 6.53 2.68
N GLU A 103 -9.13 7.59 2.53
CA GLU A 103 -10.56 7.54 2.21
C GLU A 103 -10.81 6.86 0.85
N THR A 104 -10.06 7.24 -0.18
CA THR A 104 -10.21 6.68 -1.53
C THR A 104 -9.73 5.22 -1.59
N LYS A 105 -8.65 4.86 -0.88
CA LYS A 105 -8.21 3.46 -0.76
C LYS A 105 -9.25 2.59 -0.03
N LEU A 106 -9.81 3.08 1.07
CA LEU A 106 -10.88 2.38 1.80
C LEU A 106 -12.15 2.22 0.94
N ALA A 107 -12.49 3.24 0.16
CA ALA A 107 -13.62 3.16 -0.78
C ALA A 107 -13.41 2.04 -1.82
N GLY A 108 -12.18 1.88 -2.32
CA GLY A 108 -11.80 0.76 -3.19
C GLY A 108 -11.94 -0.61 -2.53
N GLU A 109 -11.50 -0.77 -1.27
CA GLU A 109 -11.73 -2.00 -0.50
C GLU A 109 -13.24 -2.32 -0.42
N LYS A 110 -14.06 -1.32 -0.08
CA LYS A 110 -15.52 -1.46 0.00
C LYS A 110 -16.13 -1.83 -1.35
N ALA A 111 -15.65 -1.26 -2.45
CA ALA A 111 -16.10 -1.60 -3.79
C ALA A 111 -15.80 -3.06 -4.14
N ILE A 112 -14.61 -3.58 -3.79
CA ILE A 112 -14.25 -4.99 -3.95
C ILE A 112 -15.23 -5.88 -3.18
N VAL A 113 -15.41 -5.62 -1.89
CA VAL A 113 -16.29 -6.41 -1.02
C VAL A 113 -17.72 -6.41 -1.54
N ALA A 114 -18.25 -5.25 -1.93
CA ALA A 114 -19.60 -5.06 -2.45
C ALA A 114 -19.82 -5.76 -3.79
N SER A 115 -18.80 -5.91 -4.64
CA SER A 115 -18.91 -6.59 -5.94
C SER A 115 -19.28 -8.06 -5.82
N GLY A 116 -18.87 -8.70 -4.72
CA GLY A 116 -19.04 -10.12 -4.48
C GLY A 116 -18.08 -11.03 -5.27
N CYS A 117 -17.04 -10.49 -5.92
CA CYS A 117 -15.97 -11.30 -6.54
C CYS A 117 -15.18 -12.09 -5.48
N ASN A 118 -14.34 -13.01 -5.91
CA ASN A 118 -13.28 -13.56 -5.06
C ASN A 118 -12.19 -12.53 -4.90
N TYR A 119 -11.67 -12.35 -3.68
CA TYR A 119 -10.64 -11.35 -3.42
C TYR A 119 -9.73 -11.71 -2.26
N ILE A 120 -8.51 -11.17 -2.32
CA ILE A 120 -7.58 -11.06 -1.19
C ILE A 120 -7.14 -9.60 -1.16
N ILE A 121 -7.43 -8.87 -0.08
CA ILE A 121 -6.97 -7.51 0.11
C ILE A 121 -5.79 -7.55 1.08
N LEU A 122 -4.63 -7.04 0.65
CA LEU A 122 -3.43 -6.94 1.46
C LEU A 122 -3.20 -5.49 1.86
N ARG A 123 -3.51 -5.12 3.12
CA ARG A 123 -3.11 -3.84 3.68
C ARG A 123 -1.64 -3.90 4.05
N THR A 124 -0.87 -2.93 3.58
CA THR A 124 0.55 -2.81 3.86
C THR A 124 0.91 -1.40 4.29
N ALA A 125 2.14 -1.20 4.77
CA ALA A 125 2.62 0.09 5.26
C ALA A 125 4.05 0.38 4.79
N TRP A 126 4.38 1.64 4.56
CA TRP A 126 5.72 2.17 4.35
C TRP A 126 6.55 1.39 3.31
N LEU A 127 5.92 1.08 2.16
CA LEU A 127 6.58 0.34 1.09
C LEU A 127 7.82 1.07 0.57
N TYR A 128 8.92 0.34 0.49
CA TYR A 128 10.16 0.79 -0.12
C TYR A 128 10.77 -0.27 -1.03
N SER A 129 11.52 0.17 -2.03
CA SER A 129 12.24 -0.70 -2.93
C SER A 129 13.40 0.01 -3.63
N VAL A 130 14.18 -0.72 -4.40
CA VAL A 130 15.18 -0.16 -5.33
C VAL A 130 14.52 0.58 -6.50
N TRP A 131 13.26 0.31 -6.77
CA TRP A 131 12.48 0.90 -7.87
C TRP A 131 11.59 2.06 -7.40
N GLY A 132 11.21 2.93 -8.32
CA GLY A 132 10.28 4.03 -8.08
C GLY A 132 10.81 5.09 -7.09
N LYS A 133 9.93 5.97 -6.64
CA LYS A 133 10.18 6.98 -5.60
C LYS A 133 9.69 6.46 -4.25
N ASN A 134 10.53 6.47 -3.23
CA ASN A 134 10.18 6.04 -1.88
C ASN A 134 11.08 6.72 -0.84
N PHE A 135 10.78 6.51 0.45
CA PHE A 135 11.49 7.13 1.56
C PHE A 135 12.96 6.72 1.60
N LEU A 136 13.28 5.41 1.40
CA LEU A 136 14.65 4.91 1.37
C LEU A 136 15.51 5.70 0.36
N LYS A 137 15.05 5.80 -0.89
CA LYS A 137 15.81 6.50 -1.96
C LYS A 137 15.92 8.00 -1.68
N THR A 138 14.88 8.59 -1.09
CA THR A 138 14.92 10.00 -0.67
C THR A 138 15.95 10.21 0.41
N MET A 139 16.01 9.36 1.44
CA MET A 139 17.00 9.45 2.52
C MET A 139 18.42 9.19 2.02
N LEU A 140 18.64 8.17 1.18
CA LEU A 140 19.93 7.92 0.55
C LEU A 140 20.48 9.15 -0.19
N LYS A 141 19.62 9.85 -0.92
CA LYS A 141 19.99 11.08 -1.60
C LYS A 141 20.28 12.21 -0.61
N LEU A 142 19.34 12.52 0.28
CA LEU A 142 19.42 13.67 1.17
C LEU A 142 20.56 13.53 2.19
N THR A 143 20.81 12.34 2.73
CA THR A 143 21.91 12.10 3.67
C THR A 143 23.28 12.21 3.02
N LYS A 144 23.37 12.03 1.70
CA LYS A 144 24.59 12.25 0.92
C LYS A 144 24.83 13.73 0.59
N GLU A 145 23.75 14.49 0.37
CA GLU A 145 23.82 15.87 -0.15
C GLU A 145 23.79 16.92 0.95
N ARG A 146 23.37 16.58 2.18
CA ARG A 146 23.16 17.54 3.28
C ARG A 146 23.97 17.19 4.51
N GLU A 147 24.42 18.22 5.22
CA GLU A 147 25.13 18.08 6.50
C GLU A 147 24.16 17.68 7.63
N SER A 148 22.90 18.13 7.57
CA SER A 148 21.88 17.77 8.54
C SER A 148 20.49 17.66 7.93
N LEU A 149 19.64 16.81 8.54
CA LEU A 149 18.24 16.59 8.20
C LEU A 149 17.38 16.55 9.45
N ASN A 150 16.17 17.10 9.38
CA ASN A 150 15.13 16.91 10.38
C ASN A 150 14.16 15.84 9.92
N VAL A 151 13.91 14.82 10.75
CA VAL A 151 13.00 13.71 10.43
C VAL A 151 12.06 13.47 11.61
N VAL A 152 10.79 13.28 11.34
CA VAL A 152 9.77 13.08 12.36
C VAL A 152 9.98 11.77 13.12
N PHE A 153 9.84 11.82 14.46
CA PHE A 153 10.02 10.65 15.32
C PHE A 153 8.74 10.20 16.03
N ASP A 154 7.66 10.97 15.94
CA ASP A 154 6.36 10.72 16.57
C ASP A 154 5.33 10.11 15.62
N GLN A 155 5.78 9.55 14.51
CA GLN A 155 5.01 8.72 13.59
C GLN A 155 5.62 7.32 13.56
N ILE A 156 4.86 6.34 14.04
CA ILE A 156 5.32 4.98 14.31
C ILE A 156 4.65 4.01 13.33
N GLY A 157 5.44 3.18 12.67
CA GLY A 157 4.97 2.21 11.69
C GLY A 157 5.97 1.09 11.44
N THR A 158 5.79 0.37 10.36
CA THR A 158 6.67 -0.71 9.94
C THR A 158 7.08 -0.52 8.48
N PRO A 159 8.36 -0.29 8.17
CA PRO A 159 8.85 -0.32 6.80
C PRO A 159 8.63 -1.71 6.19
N THR A 160 8.15 -1.76 4.95
CA THR A 160 7.92 -3.01 4.23
C THR A 160 8.70 -3.01 2.92
N TYR A 161 9.56 -4.01 2.73
CA TYR A 161 10.25 -4.20 1.46
C TYR A 161 9.27 -4.75 0.41
N ALA A 162 9.15 -4.05 -0.72
CA ALA A 162 8.19 -4.42 -1.76
C ALA A 162 8.49 -5.79 -2.41
N GLY A 163 9.75 -6.25 -2.36
CA GLY A 163 10.12 -7.61 -2.75
C GLY A 163 9.44 -8.66 -1.90
N ASP A 164 9.45 -8.49 -0.57
CA ASP A 164 8.82 -9.44 0.36
C ASP A 164 7.28 -9.48 0.17
N LEU A 165 6.66 -8.34 -0.12
CA LEU A 165 5.23 -8.31 -0.46
C LEU A 165 4.96 -9.02 -1.80
N ALA A 166 5.84 -8.85 -2.79
CA ALA A 166 5.71 -9.53 -4.08
C ALA A 166 5.90 -11.04 -3.92
N ASP A 167 6.86 -11.47 -3.11
CA ASP A 167 7.10 -12.88 -2.79
C ASP A 167 5.90 -13.50 -2.05
N ALA A 168 5.29 -12.76 -1.11
CA ALA A 168 4.07 -13.19 -0.42
C ALA A 168 2.89 -13.36 -1.39
N ILE A 169 2.70 -12.43 -2.34
CA ILE A 169 1.67 -12.55 -3.39
C ILE A 169 1.98 -13.75 -4.29
N GLY A 170 3.23 -13.93 -4.71
CA GLY A 170 3.67 -15.07 -5.48
C GLY A 170 3.41 -16.40 -4.77
N TRP A 171 3.72 -16.46 -3.47
CA TRP A 171 3.42 -17.62 -2.62
C TRP A 171 1.94 -18.00 -2.62
N ILE A 172 1.05 -16.99 -2.42
CA ILE A 172 -0.41 -17.19 -2.44
C ILE A 172 -0.86 -17.79 -3.77
N ILE A 173 -0.31 -17.32 -4.90
CA ILE A 173 -0.64 -17.76 -6.25
C ILE A 173 -0.11 -19.18 -6.50
N ASP A 174 1.17 -19.43 -6.23
CA ASP A 174 1.85 -20.69 -6.51
C ASP A 174 1.29 -21.87 -5.69
N HIS A 175 0.84 -21.57 -4.45
CA HIS A 175 0.21 -22.57 -3.56
C HIS A 175 -1.31 -22.64 -3.72
N ARG A 176 -1.87 -21.90 -4.70
CA ARG A 176 -3.31 -21.85 -5.03
C ARG A 176 -4.21 -21.47 -3.84
N MET A 177 -3.69 -20.63 -2.93
CA MET A 177 -4.43 -20.16 -1.76
C MET A 177 -5.35 -18.96 -2.08
N ILE A 178 -5.80 -18.87 -3.32
CA ILE A 178 -6.60 -17.77 -3.87
C ILE A 178 -8.06 -17.76 -3.39
N ASP A 179 -8.52 -18.83 -2.77
CA ASP A 179 -9.89 -18.94 -2.21
C ASP A 179 -10.02 -18.38 -0.79
N GLN A 180 -8.92 -17.88 -0.21
CA GLN A 180 -8.88 -17.27 1.12
C GLN A 180 -9.45 -15.83 1.07
N LYS A 181 -10.75 -15.74 0.79
CA LYS A 181 -11.48 -14.50 0.56
C LYS A 181 -11.61 -13.65 1.82
N ASP A 182 -10.67 -12.72 2.02
CA ASP A 182 -10.70 -11.79 3.16
C ASP A 182 -9.72 -10.61 2.97
N ILE A 183 -9.65 -9.75 4.01
CA ILE A 183 -8.65 -8.70 4.19
C ILE A 183 -7.57 -9.24 5.12
N TYR A 184 -6.32 -8.98 4.79
CA TYR A 184 -5.13 -9.38 5.55
C TYR A 184 -4.16 -8.22 5.67
N HIS A 185 -3.37 -8.24 6.74
CA HIS A 185 -2.27 -7.31 6.95
C HIS A 185 -0.94 -7.96 6.63
N PHE A 186 -0.13 -7.32 5.79
CA PHE A 186 1.21 -7.77 5.46
C PHE A 186 2.21 -6.62 5.57
N THR A 187 3.18 -6.74 6.47
CA THR A 187 4.37 -5.87 6.57
C THR A 187 5.57 -6.73 6.97
N ASN A 188 6.79 -6.19 6.82
CA ASN A 188 7.93 -6.79 7.48
C ASN A 188 7.80 -6.73 9.01
N GLU A 189 8.74 -7.35 9.71
CA GLU A 189 8.75 -7.37 11.17
C GLU A 189 9.39 -6.10 11.76
N GLY A 190 9.08 -5.86 13.04
CA GLY A 190 9.59 -4.72 13.78
C GLY A 190 8.69 -3.49 13.72
N VAL A 191 9.08 -2.50 14.48
CA VAL A 191 8.38 -1.22 14.64
C VAL A 191 9.43 -0.11 14.78
N CYS A 192 9.26 1.00 14.08
CA CYS A 192 10.16 2.15 14.20
C CYS A 192 9.46 3.46 13.86
N ALA A 193 10.09 4.59 14.19
CA ALA A 193 9.72 5.89 13.67
C ALA A 193 10.39 6.15 12.30
N TRP A 194 9.90 7.13 11.55
CA TRP A 194 10.59 7.60 10.34
C TRP A 194 12.02 8.03 10.63
N TYR A 195 12.26 8.64 11.82
CA TYR A 195 13.57 9.01 12.30
C TYR A 195 14.50 7.80 12.42
N ASP A 196 14.04 6.72 13.07
CA ASP A 196 14.84 5.51 13.24
C ASP A 196 15.20 4.88 11.89
N PHE A 197 14.24 4.83 10.98
CA PHE A 197 14.45 4.33 9.62
C PHE A 197 15.47 5.18 8.86
N ALA A 198 15.38 6.53 8.94
CA ALA A 198 16.35 7.43 8.32
C ALA A 198 17.76 7.24 8.90
N VAL A 199 17.88 7.10 10.24
CA VAL A 199 19.16 6.83 10.91
C VAL A 199 19.77 5.51 10.46
N ALA A 200 18.96 4.45 10.35
CA ALA A 200 19.41 3.15 9.84
C ALA A 200 19.93 3.26 8.40
N ILE A 201 19.20 3.97 7.53
CA ILE A 201 19.61 4.23 6.14
C ILE A 201 20.94 4.97 6.09
N GLY A 202 21.08 6.07 6.85
CA GLY A 202 22.32 6.86 6.91
C GLY A 202 23.51 6.02 7.36
N LYS A 203 23.34 5.24 8.43
CA LYS A 203 24.41 4.36 8.95
C LYS A 203 24.82 3.28 7.94
N LEU A 204 23.85 2.59 7.32
CA LEU A 204 24.13 1.51 6.37
C LEU A 204 24.72 2.01 5.05
N SER A 205 24.46 3.26 4.69
CA SER A 205 25.03 3.90 3.49
C SER A 205 26.33 4.67 3.77
N GLU A 206 26.82 4.64 5.02
CA GLU A 206 28.05 5.35 5.48
C GLU A 206 28.00 6.88 5.22
N ASN A 207 26.80 7.46 5.14
CA ASN A 207 26.62 8.89 4.95
C ASN A 207 26.74 9.64 6.30
N MET A 208 27.58 10.68 6.33
CA MET A 208 27.91 11.45 7.56
C MET A 208 26.91 12.58 7.88
N CYS A 209 25.65 12.44 7.48
CA CYS A 209 24.61 13.42 7.74
C CYS A 209 24.13 13.38 9.19
N ASN A 210 24.01 14.53 9.85
CA ASN A 210 23.42 14.64 11.18
C ASN A 210 21.89 14.61 11.10
N ILE A 211 21.29 13.46 11.35
CA ILE A 211 19.84 13.29 11.34
C ILE A 211 19.28 13.63 12.72
N ARG A 212 18.36 14.62 12.79
CA ARG A 212 17.78 15.13 14.04
C ARG A 212 16.31 14.75 14.14
N PRO A 213 15.86 14.25 15.31
CA PRO A 213 14.44 14.00 15.53
C PRO A 213 13.67 15.32 15.70
N VAL A 214 12.49 15.41 15.10
CA VAL A 214 11.56 16.53 15.29
C VAL A 214 10.15 15.99 15.47
N HIS A 215 9.27 16.75 16.14
CA HIS A 215 7.86 16.43 16.22
C HIS A 215 7.13 16.72 14.88
N SER A 216 6.01 16.04 14.65
CA SER A 216 5.18 16.26 13.45
C SER A 216 4.70 17.71 13.31
N ASN A 217 4.45 18.42 14.43
CA ASN A 217 4.06 19.83 14.42
C ASN A 217 5.19 20.80 14.06
N GLU A 218 6.44 20.37 14.16
CA GLU A 218 7.63 21.14 13.73
C GLU A 218 7.97 20.89 12.26
N TYR A 219 7.37 19.85 11.66
CA TYR A 219 7.56 19.49 10.26
C TYR A 219 6.44 20.07 9.41
N SER A 220 6.79 20.92 8.43
CA SER A 220 5.80 21.53 7.52
C SER A 220 5.22 20.47 6.58
N SER A 221 4.13 19.82 7.00
CA SER A 221 3.34 18.92 6.16
C SER A 221 1.94 19.50 5.97
N LYS A 222 1.44 19.50 4.73
CA LYS A 222 0.06 19.91 4.43
C LYS A 222 -0.98 18.92 4.91
N VAL A 223 -0.58 17.65 5.06
CA VAL A 223 -1.47 16.52 5.35
C VAL A 223 -1.14 15.93 6.71
N LYS A 224 -2.18 15.65 7.50
CA LYS A 224 -2.04 14.87 8.73
C LYS A 224 -1.69 13.42 8.38
N ARG A 225 -0.68 12.89 9.04
CA ARG A 225 -0.29 11.47 8.92
C ARG A 225 -0.61 10.74 10.21
N PRO A 226 -0.93 9.44 10.16
CA PRO A 226 -1.16 8.65 11.37
C PRO A 226 0.05 8.70 12.31
N HIS A 227 -0.19 8.93 13.60
CA HIS A 227 0.88 8.82 14.61
C HIS A 227 1.30 7.38 14.84
N TYR A 228 0.36 6.45 14.68
CA TYR A 228 0.61 5.03 14.84
C TYR A 228 -0.08 4.24 13.72
N SER A 229 0.68 3.47 12.97
CA SER A 229 0.16 2.70 11.83
C SER A 229 0.69 1.26 11.76
N VAL A 230 1.11 0.72 12.91
CA VAL A 230 1.58 -0.67 12.99
C VAL A 230 0.41 -1.63 12.77
N LEU A 231 0.59 -2.58 11.86
CA LEU A 231 -0.39 -3.60 11.51
C LEU A 231 -0.08 -4.92 12.22
N ASP A 232 -1.09 -5.56 12.81
CA ASP A 232 -1.01 -6.94 13.28
C ASP A 232 -1.01 -7.89 12.07
N LYS A 233 -0.14 -8.90 12.08
CA LYS A 233 0.06 -9.85 10.97
C LYS A 233 -0.29 -11.29 11.36
N VAL A 234 -0.88 -11.49 12.53
CA VAL A 234 -1.18 -12.84 13.03
C VAL A 234 -2.07 -13.59 12.05
N LYS A 235 -3.14 -12.96 11.58
CA LYS A 235 -4.08 -13.57 10.62
C LYS A 235 -3.39 -13.99 9.31
N PHE A 236 -2.52 -13.15 8.76
CA PHE A 236 -1.77 -13.49 7.54
C PHE A 236 -0.89 -14.74 7.78
N ARG A 237 -0.14 -14.77 8.87
CA ARG A 237 0.74 -15.91 9.22
C ARG A 237 -0.03 -17.20 9.49
N GLU A 238 -1.18 -17.13 10.13
CA GLU A 238 -2.01 -18.31 10.41
C GLU A 238 -2.58 -18.94 9.14
N ILE A 239 -2.86 -18.13 8.12
CA ILE A 239 -3.49 -18.59 6.87
C ILE A 239 -2.45 -18.95 5.81
N PHE A 240 -1.40 -18.14 5.66
CA PHE A 240 -0.45 -18.27 4.55
C PHE A 240 0.94 -18.80 4.98
N GLY A 241 1.26 -18.85 6.27
CA GLY A 241 2.52 -19.37 6.80
C GLY A 241 3.52 -18.28 7.20
#